data_f9defc17a0c363996721de67360ee0fe
#
_entry.id   f9defc17a0c363996721de67360ee0fe
#
_cell.length_a   1.000
_cell.length_b   1.000
_cell.length_c   1.000
_cell.angle_alpha   90.00
_cell.angle_beta   90.00
_cell.angle_gamma   90.00
#
_symmetry.space_group_name_H-M   'P 1'
#
loop_
_entity.id
_entity.type
_entity.pdbx_description
1 polymer ?
#
loop_
_entity_poly.entity_id
_entity_poly.type
_entity_poly.pdbx_seq_one_letter_code
_entity_poly.pdbx_strand_id
1 'polypeptide(L)'
;MENKGNVMIMGGNIPHRELILKIKERGYYTILVDYLENPAAKDVADLHIQESILDIDKVMAIAEQYKPKFIANLCVDRAMVPTAYVCEKLGIHNFVDYEQSINVTDKCSMKKVFQDHGIKTSAFYTVTKETDLTDYQIHYPVVVKPADASGSIGVKKILTQESLYEYLPKAFEISRSGGVVIEEFCDDLEVSIDCFVQNDEIDILLVRQKMKKKSTDSLVYPLGSIILNEYPCNSGENIKKMARKIVDTFKLKNTPFFLQAFINKEGELSMIEFGVRIGGGMSYQIIKSSTGFDIMEAALDCYEQKNATIAYHTPEHIYSTNYIFTKPGTFSHIEGYDNLIQEGVIDKFVTLAAKGQNSDGVVTSRNKTGYFFIHADDIHSLFEKTRSIVAQLDVKDTSGKSMMNKELFEETLSYIEPYYS
;
A
#
# COMPACT_ATOMS: atom_id res chain seq x y z
N MET A 1 -20.65 10.15 -25.94
CA MET A 1 -19.38 9.57 -26.44
C MET A 1 -19.68 8.17 -26.95
N GLU A 2 -19.02 7.75 -28.03
CA GLU A 2 -19.14 6.38 -28.54
C GLU A 2 -18.54 5.40 -27.52
N ASN A 3 -19.25 4.32 -27.22
CA ASN A 3 -18.79 3.31 -26.26
C ASN A 3 -17.58 2.55 -26.83
N LYS A 4 -16.40 2.70 -26.21
CA LYS A 4 -15.17 2.03 -26.63
C LYS A 4 -15.07 0.55 -26.24
N GLY A 5 -16.05 0.04 -25.51
CA GLY A 5 -16.11 -1.34 -25.01
C GLY A 5 -16.12 -1.41 -23.49
N ASN A 6 -16.05 -2.63 -22.98
CA ASN A 6 -16.13 -2.90 -21.55
C ASN A 6 -14.74 -2.90 -20.92
N VAL A 7 -14.65 -2.46 -19.67
CA VAL A 7 -13.48 -2.60 -18.81
C VAL A 7 -13.91 -3.26 -17.49
N MET A 8 -13.20 -4.29 -17.07
CA MET A 8 -13.45 -4.96 -15.81
C MET A 8 -12.48 -4.40 -14.73
N ILE A 9 -13.02 -4.10 -13.56
CA ILE A 9 -12.26 -3.52 -12.44
C ILE A 9 -12.30 -4.48 -11.25
N MET A 10 -11.12 -4.84 -10.73
CA MET A 10 -10.94 -5.84 -9.68
C MET A 10 -10.85 -5.20 -8.31
N GLY A 11 -11.98 -5.16 -7.58
CA GLY A 11 -12.13 -4.57 -6.25
C GLY A 11 -12.77 -3.20 -6.26
N GLY A 12 -13.44 -2.83 -5.16
CA GLY A 12 -14.35 -1.69 -5.08
C GLY A 12 -14.07 -0.69 -3.94
N ASN A 13 -12.83 -0.56 -3.47
CA ASN A 13 -12.47 0.41 -2.43
C ASN A 13 -12.34 1.85 -2.97
N ILE A 14 -12.02 2.82 -2.11
CA ILE A 14 -11.96 4.25 -2.46
C ILE A 14 -11.06 4.57 -3.68
N PRO A 15 -9.83 4.03 -3.81
CA PRO A 15 -9.03 4.26 -5.02
C PRO A 15 -9.69 3.78 -6.31
N HIS A 16 -10.47 2.70 -6.26
CA HIS A 16 -11.17 2.21 -7.45
C HIS A 16 -12.29 3.16 -7.90
N ARG A 17 -12.88 3.93 -6.99
CA ARG A 17 -13.85 4.96 -7.35
C ARG A 17 -13.25 6.00 -8.30
N GLU A 18 -12.06 6.50 -8.00
CA GLU A 18 -11.37 7.45 -8.88
C GLU A 18 -10.94 6.79 -10.20
N LEU A 19 -10.43 5.56 -10.13
CA LEU A 19 -10.06 4.77 -11.30
C LEU A 19 -11.26 4.57 -12.26
N ILE A 20 -12.43 4.21 -11.73
CA ILE A 20 -13.66 4.02 -12.52
C ILE A 20 -14.08 5.33 -13.20
N LEU A 21 -14.04 6.46 -12.49
CA LEU A 21 -14.41 7.76 -13.07
C LEU A 21 -13.49 8.10 -14.26
N LYS A 22 -12.17 7.91 -14.13
CA LYS A 22 -11.20 8.11 -15.22
C LYS A 22 -11.43 7.18 -16.41
N ILE A 23 -11.76 5.91 -16.16
CA ILE A 23 -12.10 4.94 -17.22
C ILE A 23 -13.37 5.39 -17.97
N LYS A 24 -14.37 5.88 -17.25
CA LYS A 24 -15.62 6.42 -17.85
C LYS A 24 -15.37 7.69 -18.66
N GLU A 25 -14.52 8.60 -18.18
CA GLU A 25 -14.10 9.79 -18.93
C GLU A 25 -13.42 9.44 -20.26
N ARG A 26 -12.73 8.28 -20.31
CA ARG A 26 -12.16 7.73 -21.54
C ARG A 26 -13.20 7.08 -22.48
N GLY A 27 -14.46 6.95 -22.08
CA GLY A 27 -15.57 6.43 -22.88
C GLY A 27 -15.80 4.92 -22.79
N TYR A 28 -15.33 4.27 -21.74
CA TYR A 28 -15.56 2.83 -21.50
C TYR A 28 -16.78 2.58 -20.60
N TYR A 29 -17.41 1.43 -20.79
CA TYR A 29 -18.39 0.87 -19.88
C TYR A 29 -17.68 0.09 -18.77
N THR A 30 -17.98 0.39 -17.52
CA THR A 30 -17.23 -0.10 -16.34
C THR A 30 -17.98 -1.22 -15.62
N ILE A 31 -17.31 -2.35 -15.44
CA ILE A 31 -17.81 -3.54 -14.74
C ILE A 31 -16.97 -3.75 -13.48
N LEU A 32 -17.52 -3.39 -12.34
CA LEU A 32 -16.92 -3.57 -11.05
C LEU A 32 -17.16 -4.98 -10.52
N VAL A 33 -16.12 -5.71 -10.17
CA VAL A 33 -16.21 -7.00 -9.48
C VAL A 33 -15.71 -6.84 -8.04
N ASP A 34 -16.57 -7.06 -7.06
CA ASP A 34 -16.25 -7.00 -5.64
C ASP A 34 -17.22 -7.88 -4.84
N TYR A 35 -16.72 -8.58 -3.81
CA TYR A 35 -17.53 -9.50 -3.00
C TYR A 35 -18.53 -8.78 -2.06
N LEU A 36 -18.28 -7.51 -1.73
CA LEU A 36 -19.19 -6.72 -0.91
C LEU A 36 -20.46 -6.37 -1.70
N GLU A 37 -21.59 -6.37 -1.02
CA GLU A 37 -22.86 -5.91 -1.60
C GLU A 37 -22.81 -4.41 -1.96
N ASN A 38 -22.18 -3.61 -1.12
CA ASN A 38 -22.08 -2.15 -1.26
C ASN A 38 -20.62 -1.66 -1.10
N PRO A 39 -19.72 -1.99 -2.06
CA PRO A 39 -18.36 -1.46 -2.04
C PRO A 39 -18.34 0.05 -2.32
N ALA A 40 -17.30 0.75 -1.86
CA ALA A 40 -17.18 2.21 -1.95
C ALA A 40 -17.23 2.77 -3.40
N ALA A 41 -16.92 1.97 -4.40
CA ALA A 41 -16.92 2.36 -5.81
C ALA A 41 -18.20 1.97 -6.57
N LYS A 42 -19.18 1.36 -5.92
CA LYS A 42 -20.38 0.83 -6.57
C LYS A 42 -21.21 1.90 -7.28
N ASP A 43 -21.38 3.05 -6.65
CA ASP A 43 -22.24 4.12 -7.15
C ASP A 43 -21.71 4.84 -8.40
N VAL A 44 -20.43 4.67 -8.74
CA VAL A 44 -19.82 5.24 -9.94
C VAL A 44 -19.62 4.24 -11.07
N ALA A 45 -19.71 2.92 -10.80
CA ALA A 45 -19.63 1.88 -11.81
C ALA A 45 -20.94 1.76 -12.62
N ASP A 46 -20.82 1.38 -13.89
CA ASP A 46 -22.00 1.14 -14.72
C ASP A 46 -22.69 -0.19 -14.38
N LEU A 47 -21.91 -1.20 -13.99
CA LEU A 47 -22.37 -2.50 -13.51
C LEU A 47 -21.52 -2.94 -12.32
N HIS A 48 -22.16 -3.41 -11.26
CA HIS A 48 -21.50 -4.11 -10.16
C HIS A 48 -21.90 -5.58 -10.15
N ILE A 49 -20.91 -6.47 -10.13
CA ILE A 49 -21.09 -7.92 -10.00
C ILE A 49 -20.55 -8.31 -8.64
N GLN A 50 -21.45 -8.81 -7.78
CA GLN A 50 -21.10 -9.22 -6.41
C GLN A 50 -20.47 -10.61 -6.43
N GLU A 51 -19.16 -10.67 -6.71
CA GLU A 51 -18.39 -11.91 -6.72
C GLU A 51 -16.98 -11.67 -6.15
N SER A 52 -16.36 -12.76 -5.68
CA SER A 52 -15.00 -12.68 -5.15
C SER A 52 -13.99 -12.52 -6.29
N ILE A 53 -13.17 -11.45 -6.23
CA ILE A 53 -12.03 -11.26 -7.14
C ILE A 53 -10.93 -12.31 -6.99
N LEU A 54 -11.05 -13.22 -6.03
CA LEU A 54 -10.09 -14.29 -5.74
C LEU A 54 -10.55 -15.64 -6.29
N ASP A 55 -11.77 -15.74 -6.76
CA ASP A 55 -12.34 -16.92 -7.40
C ASP A 55 -12.06 -16.85 -8.90
N ILE A 56 -11.01 -17.55 -9.32
CA ILE A 56 -10.52 -17.52 -10.71
C ILE A 56 -11.60 -17.97 -11.69
N ASP A 57 -12.39 -18.98 -11.36
CA ASP A 57 -13.43 -19.51 -12.25
C ASP A 57 -14.55 -18.48 -12.45
N LYS A 58 -14.95 -17.79 -11.39
CA LYS A 58 -15.95 -16.70 -11.46
C LYS A 58 -15.42 -15.51 -12.25
N VAL A 59 -14.18 -15.08 -11.99
CA VAL A 59 -13.53 -14.00 -12.72
C VAL A 59 -13.42 -14.33 -14.21
N MET A 60 -13.06 -15.59 -14.54
CA MET A 60 -13.01 -16.08 -15.92
C MET A 60 -14.38 -16.01 -16.59
N ALA A 61 -15.43 -16.55 -15.97
CA ALA A 61 -16.80 -16.54 -16.53
C ALA A 61 -17.31 -15.13 -16.79
N ILE A 62 -17.02 -14.17 -15.87
CA ILE A 62 -17.37 -12.76 -16.05
C ILE A 62 -16.62 -12.16 -17.26
N ALA A 63 -15.30 -12.44 -17.35
CA ALA A 63 -14.49 -11.91 -18.45
C ALA A 63 -14.90 -12.49 -19.82
N GLU A 64 -15.27 -13.77 -19.90
CA GLU A 64 -15.80 -14.41 -21.12
C GLU A 64 -17.17 -13.80 -21.53
N GLN A 65 -18.04 -13.57 -20.56
CA GLN A 65 -19.38 -12.99 -20.80
C GLN A 65 -19.29 -11.55 -21.31
N TYR A 66 -18.48 -10.72 -20.66
CA TYR A 66 -18.45 -9.28 -20.92
C TYR A 66 -17.35 -8.84 -21.88
N LYS A 67 -16.38 -9.69 -22.18
CA LYS A 67 -15.28 -9.47 -23.13
C LYS A 67 -14.59 -8.12 -22.95
N PRO A 68 -14.01 -7.85 -21.76
CA PRO A 68 -13.38 -6.57 -21.47
C PRO A 68 -12.18 -6.31 -22.39
N LYS A 69 -11.96 -5.05 -22.76
CA LYS A 69 -10.76 -4.60 -23.49
C LYS A 69 -9.49 -4.75 -22.65
N PHE A 70 -9.63 -4.50 -21.35
CA PHE A 70 -8.61 -4.77 -20.34
C PHE A 70 -9.26 -5.00 -18.98
N ILE A 71 -8.49 -5.59 -18.05
CA ILE A 71 -8.89 -5.85 -16.67
C ILE A 71 -7.99 -5.01 -15.76
N ALA A 72 -8.57 -3.97 -15.14
CA ALA A 72 -7.80 -3.05 -14.32
C ALA A 72 -7.63 -3.58 -12.88
N ASN A 73 -6.40 -3.80 -12.47
CA ASN A 73 -5.98 -4.15 -11.11
C ASN A 73 -4.83 -3.27 -10.66
N LEU A 74 -5.12 -2.03 -10.22
CA LEU A 74 -4.10 -1.04 -9.82
C LEU A 74 -3.96 -0.85 -8.31
N CYS A 75 -4.85 -1.43 -7.49
CA CYS A 75 -4.94 -1.09 -6.07
C CYS A 75 -5.05 -2.30 -5.13
N VAL A 76 -5.05 -3.54 -5.64
CA VAL A 76 -5.24 -4.76 -4.83
C VAL A 76 -4.25 -5.85 -5.21
N ASP A 77 -3.27 -6.15 -4.33
CA ASP A 77 -2.27 -7.20 -4.56
C ASP A 77 -2.92 -8.57 -4.81
N ARG A 78 -3.88 -8.93 -3.97
CA ARG A 78 -4.51 -10.26 -4.00
C ARG A 78 -5.27 -10.57 -5.28
N ALA A 79 -5.69 -9.55 -6.04
CA ALA A 79 -6.35 -9.73 -7.33
C ALA A 79 -5.36 -9.93 -8.48
N MET A 80 -4.05 -9.75 -8.26
CA MET A 80 -3.05 -9.82 -9.31
C MET A 80 -2.98 -11.22 -9.96
N VAL A 81 -2.95 -12.28 -9.15
CA VAL A 81 -2.88 -13.66 -9.64
C VAL A 81 -4.13 -14.04 -10.46
N PRO A 82 -5.37 -13.87 -9.97
CA PRO A 82 -6.56 -14.10 -10.77
C PRO A 82 -6.60 -13.26 -12.05
N THR A 83 -6.25 -11.97 -11.98
CA THR A 83 -6.21 -11.08 -13.14
C THR A 83 -5.22 -11.57 -14.18
N ALA A 84 -3.98 -11.90 -13.79
CA ALA A 84 -2.95 -12.36 -14.70
C ALA A 84 -3.34 -13.67 -15.37
N TYR A 85 -3.89 -14.64 -14.62
CA TYR A 85 -4.39 -15.90 -15.16
C TYR A 85 -5.47 -15.68 -16.23
N VAL A 86 -6.49 -14.89 -15.94
CA VAL A 86 -7.59 -14.64 -16.86
C VAL A 86 -7.11 -13.87 -18.09
N CYS A 87 -6.27 -12.86 -17.93
CA CYS A 87 -5.70 -12.11 -19.03
C CYS A 87 -4.87 -13.01 -19.96
N GLU A 88 -4.03 -13.89 -19.42
CA GLU A 88 -3.22 -14.84 -20.20
C GLU A 88 -4.10 -15.82 -20.99
N LYS A 89 -5.14 -16.39 -20.38
CA LYS A 89 -6.07 -17.32 -21.04
C LYS A 89 -6.89 -16.67 -22.16
N LEU A 90 -7.26 -15.41 -22.00
CA LEU A 90 -8.10 -14.69 -22.96
C LEU A 90 -7.31 -13.81 -23.95
N GLY A 91 -5.97 -13.78 -23.85
CA GLY A 91 -5.12 -12.95 -24.70
C GLY A 91 -5.30 -11.45 -24.45
N ILE A 92 -5.70 -11.07 -23.23
CA ILE A 92 -5.85 -9.67 -22.81
C ILE A 92 -4.49 -9.17 -22.28
N HIS A 93 -4.09 -7.96 -22.68
CA HIS A 93 -2.87 -7.35 -22.16
C HIS A 93 -2.91 -7.15 -20.64
N ASN A 94 -1.84 -7.50 -19.95
CA ASN A 94 -1.62 -7.27 -18.51
C ASN A 94 -0.16 -6.90 -18.25
N PHE A 95 0.13 -6.29 -17.10
CA PHE A 95 1.47 -5.83 -16.72
C PHE A 95 2.43 -6.96 -16.37
N VAL A 96 1.91 -8.08 -15.89
CA VAL A 96 2.67 -9.28 -15.52
C VAL A 96 1.94 -10.51 -16.03
N ASP A 97 2.68 -11.56 -16.38
CA ASP A 97 2.12 -12.88 -16.68
C ASP A 97 1.72 -13.63 -15.39
N TYR A 98 1.14 -14.81 -15.55
CA TYR A 98 0.64 -15.59 -14.41
C TYR A 98 1.77 -16.00 -13.45
N GLU A 99 2.90 -16.49 -13.96
CA GLU A 99 4.04 -16.91 -13.14
C GLU A 99 4.66 -15.73 -12.40
N GLN A 100 4.88 -14.61 -13.09
CA GLN A 100 5.36 -13.37 -12.47
C GLN A 100 4.42 -12.88 -11.38
N SER A 101 3.10 -12.98 -11.58
CA SER A 101 2.11 -12.54 -10.59
C SER A 101 2.23 -13.29 -9.26
N ILE A 102 2.55 -14.60 -9.30
CA ILE A 102 2.83 -15.40 -8.10
C ILE A 102 4.10 -14.91 -7.43
N ASN A 103 5.19 -14.72 -8.20
CA ASN A 103 6.47 -14.27 -7.67
C ASN A 103 6.41 -12.87 -7.04
N VAL A 104 5.46 -12.04 -7.47
CA VAL A 104 5.24 -10.68 -6.92
C VAL A 104 4.31 -10.67 -5.71
N THR A 105 3.41 -11.64 -5.56
CA THR A 105 2.38 -11.61 -4.50
C THR A 105 2.61 -12.60 -3.36
N ASP A 106 3.30 -13.71 -3.62
CA ASP A 106 3.69 -14.67 -2.59
C ASP A 106 5.07 -14.32 -2.02
N LYS A 107 5.12 -14.03 -0.71
CA LYS A 107 6.36 -13.59 -0.05
C LYS A 107 7.45 -14.66 -0.04
N CYS A 108 7.08 -15.95 0.02
CA CYS A 108 8.07 -17.03 -0.04
C CYS A 108 8.74 -17.06 -1.41
N SER A 109 7.95 -16.99 -2.49
CA SER A 109 8.43 -16.93 -3.86
C SER A 109 9.25 -15.67 -4.12
N MET A 110 8.75 -14.51 -3.70
CA MET A 110 9.43 -13.22 -3.83
C MET A 110 10.81 -13.24 -3.16
N LYS A 111 10.90 -13.70 -1.91
CA LYS A 111 12.16 -13.77 -1.15
C LYS A 111 13.17 -14.72 -1.79
N LYS A 112 12.69 -15.83 -2.33
CA LYS A 112 13.55 -16.76 -3.09
C LYS A 112 14.11 -16.09 -4.34
N VAL A 113 13.29 -15.39 -5.11
CA VAL A 113 13.76 -14.62 -6.28
C VAL A 113 14.77 -13.55 -5.85
N PHE A 114 14.55 -12.86 -4.73
CA PHE A 114 15.50 -11.90 -4.20
C PHE A 114 16.86 -12.55 -3.91
N GLN A 115 16.86 -13.70 -3.23
CA GLN A 115 18.09 -14.45 -2.92
C GLN A 115 18.81 -14.91 -4.19
N ASP A 116 18.10 -15.52 -5.13
CA ASP A 116 18.66 -16.09 -6.37
C ASP A 116 19.29 -15.00 -7.26
N HIS A 117 18.78 -13.75 -7.18
CA HIS A 117 19.28 -12.62 -7.96
C HIS A 117 20.13 -11.64 -7.15
N GLY A 118 20.46 -11.95 -5.89
CA GLY A 118 21.29 -11.10 -5.02
C GLY A 118 20.64 -9.74 -4.72
N ILE A 119 19.30 -9.65 -4.64
CA ILE A 119 18.57 -8.48 -4.13
C ILE A 119 18.64 -8.51 -2.62
N LYS A 120 19.28 -7.48 -2.01
CA LYS A 120 19.49 -7.41 -0.56
C LYS A 120 18.13 -7.35 0.16
N THR A 121 17.94 -8.24 1.12
CA THR A 121 16.77 -8.33 2.01
C THR A 121 17.21 -8.84 3.38
N SER A 122 16.42 -8.70 4.45
CA SER A 122 16.71 -9.31 5.75
C SER A 122 16.92 -10.81 5.62
N ALA A 123 17.76 -11.40 6.45
CA ALA A 123 17.90 -12.86 6.52
C ALA A 123 16.54 -13.50 6.82
N PHE A 124 16.22 -14.58 6.13
CA PHE A 124 14.88 -15.17 6.19
C PHE A 124 14.90 -16.68 6.03
N TYR A 125 13.83 -17.29 6.50
CA TYR A 125 13.45 -18.68 6.24
C TYR A 125 12.03 -18.71 5.69
N THR A 126 11.81 -19.59 4.72
CA THR A 126 10.46 -19.93 4.21
C THR A 126 10.08 -21.29 4.77
N VAL A 127 8.92 -21.37 5.41
CA VAL A 127 8.48 -22.58 6.10
C VAL A 127 7.04 -22.93 5.74
N THR A 128 6.74 -24.23 5.82
CA THR A 128 5.39 -24.82 5.72
C THR A 128 5.05 -25.53 7.02
N LYS A 129 3.84 -26.07 7.15
CA LYS A 129 3.41 -26.85 8.33
C LYS A 129 4.27 -28.09 8.58
N GLU A 130 4.89 -28.63 7.52
CA GLU A 130 5.72 -29.82 7.55
C GLU A 130 7.20 -29.50 7.85
N THR A 131 7.59 -28.22 7.90
CA THR A 131 8.98 -27.82 8.12
C THR A 131 9.37 -28.06 9.58
N ASP A 132 10.40 -28.87 9.80
CA ASP A 132 11.05 -29.00 11.10
C ASP A 132 12.03 -27.84 11.31
N LEU A 133 11.83 -27.07 12.37
CA LEU A 133 12.65 -25.91 12.72
C LEU A 133 13.83 -26.23 13.63
N THR A 134 14.04 -27.48 14.05
CA THR A 134 15.09 -27.86 14.99
C THR A 134 16.51 -27.56 14.50
N ASP A 135 16.72 -27.62 13.18
CA ASP A 135 18.01 -27.36 12.54
C ASP A 135 18.21 -25.90 12.13
N TYR A 136 17.23 -25.03 12.38
CA TYR A 136 17.28 -23.61 11.98
C TYR A 136 17.93 -22.75 13.06
N GLN A 137 18.97 -22.02 12.72
CA GLN A 137 19.59 -21.02 13.60
C GLN A 137 18.84 -19.69 13.52
N ILE A 138 17.77 -19.56 14.28
CA ILE A 138 16.90 -18.36 14.27
C ILE A 138 17.43 -17.38 15.33
N HIS A 139 17.86 -16.20 14.88
CA HIS A 139 18.30 -15.10 15.74
C HIS A 139 17.15 -14.15 16.04
N TYR A 140 16.73 -14.08 17.30
CA TYR A 140 15.62 -13.22 17.74
C TYR A 140 16.09 -11.78 18.03
N PRO A 141 15.22 -10.75 17.81
CA PRO A 141 13.83 -10.87 17.39
C PRO A 141 13.67 -11.15 15.89
N VAL A 142 12.57 -11.84 15.53
CA VAL A 142 12.18 -12.07 14.13
C VAL A 142 10.79 -11.55 13.83
N VAL A 143 10.45 -11.44 12.55
CA VAL A 143 9.10 -11.12 12.07
C VAL A 143 8.54 -12.32 11.32
N VAL A 144 7.37 -12.77 11.74
CA VAL A 144 6.61 -13.83 11.07
C VAL A 144 5.56 -13.22 10.16
N LYS A 145 5.53 -13.66 8.89
CA LYS A 145 4.62 -13.13 7.86
C LYS A 145 3.95 -14.27 7.08
N PRO A 146 2.62 -14.39 7.04
CA PRO A 146 1.94 -15.27 6.09
C PRO A 146 2.31 -14.91 4.65
N ALA A 147 2.56 -15.89 3.78
CA ALA A 147 3.14 -15.68 2.47
C ALA A 147 2.27 -14.79 1.55
N ASP A 148 0.98 -15.01 1.51
CA ASP A 148 0.03 -14.38 0.59
C ASP A 148 -0.93 -13.36 1.25
N ALA A 149 -0.64 -12.97 2.50
CA ALA A 149 -1.39 -11.91 3.17
C ALA A 149 -0.82 -10.53 2.87
N SER A 150 -1.67 -9.52 2.70
CA SER A 150 -1.31 -8.12 2.46
C SER A 150 -1.78 -7.20 3.59
N GLY A 151 -1.27 -5.97 3.66
CA GLY A 151 -1.68 -4.97 4.64
C GLY A 151 -1.35 -5.35 6.09
N SER A 152 -0.22 -6.00 6.32
CA SER A 152 0.27 -6.45 7.63
C SER A 152 -0.65 -7.45 8.36
N ILE A 153 -1.54 -8.14 7.64
CA ILE A 153 -2.40 -9.17 8.24
C ILE A 153 -1.55 -10.37 8.63
N GLY A 154 -1.63 -10.77 9.91
CA GLY A 154 -0.86 -11.91 10.42
C GLY A 154 0.64 -11.66 10.54
N VAL A 155 1.10 -10.41 10.39
CA VAL A 155 2.50 -10.05 10.60
C VAL A 155 2.73 -9.79 12.09
N LYS A 156 3.71 -10.49 12.69
CA LYS A 156 3.99 -10.38 14.12
C LYS A 156 5.49 -10.40 14.40
N LYS A 157 5.94 -9.50 15.28
CA LYS A 157 7.28 -9.54 15.88
C LYS A 157 7.32 -10.62 16.97
N ILE A 158 8.31 -11.46 16.93
CA ILE A 158 8.50 -12.61 17.81
C ILE A 158 9.84 -12.44 18.52
N LEU A 159 9.83 -12.56 19.83
CA LEU A 159 11.01 -12.29 20.69
C LEU A 159 11.72 -13.56 21.14
N THR A 160 11.04 -14.70 21.17
CA THR A 160 11.58 -15.96 21.68
C THR A 160 11.12 -17.15 20.84
N GLN A 161 11.83 -18.26 20.97
CA GLN A 161 11.49 -19.51 20.32
C GLN A 161 10.10 -20.03 20.73
N GLU A 162 9.77 -19.94 22.01
CA GLU A 162 8.46 -20.39 22.53
C GLU A 162 7.34 -19.60 21.87
N SER A 163 7.46 -18.28 21.80
CA SER A 163 6.46 -17.40 21.15
C SER A 163 6.38 -17.61 19.64
N LEU A 164 7.47 -18.10 18.99
CA LEU A 164 7.44 -18.51 17.60
C LEU A 164 6.55 -19.72 17.39
N TYR A 165 6.79 -20.79 18.17
CA TYR A 165 5.97 -22.02 18.07
C TYR A 165 4.49 -21.80 18.42
N GLU A 166 4.20 -20.91 19.37
CA GLU A 166 2.82 -20.53 19.69
C GLU A 166 2.12 -19.78 18.55
N TYR A 167 2.87 -18.97 17.79
CA TYR A 167 2.27 -18.11 16.76
C TYR A 167 2.18 -18.75 15.38
N LEU A 168 3.10 -19.65 15.03
CA LEU A 168 3.16 -20.27 13.69
C LEU A 168 1.83 -20.92 13.24
N PRO A 169 1.09 -21.67 14.08
CA PRO A 169 -0.20 -22.23 13.66
C PRO A 169 -1.17 -21.17 13.14
N LYS A 170 -1.25 -20.03 13.81
CA LYS A 170 -2.09 -18.90 13.40
C LYS A 170 -1.61 -18.26 12.10
N ALA A 171 -0.31 -18.14 11.89
CA ALA A 171 0.25 -17.62 10.64
C ALA A 171 -0.08 -18.53 9.46
N PHE A 172 -0.01 -19.86 9.63
CA PHE A 172 -0.40 -20.85 8.63
C PHE A 172 -1.91 -20.86 8.33
N GLU A 173 -2.76 -20.60 9.32
CA GLU A 173 -4.21 -20.46 9.11
C GLU A 173 -4.55 -19.23 8.24
N ILE A 174 -3.77 -18.15 8.36
CA ILE A 174 -3.97 -16.93 7.59
C ILE A 174 -3.45 -17.09 6.16
N SER A 175 -2.37 -17.85 5.97
CA SER A 175 -1.78 -18.12 4.66
C SER A 175 -2.60 -19.14 3.89
N ARG A 176 -3.11 -18.76 2.72
CA ARG A 176 -3.84 -19.67 1.83
C ARG A 176 -2.90 -20.51 0.97
N SER A 177 -1.70 -19.99 0.65
CA SER A 177 -0.65 -20.76 -0.01
C SER A 177 0.02 -21.77 0.92
N GLY A 178 -0.23 -21.69 2.23
CA GLY A 178 0.35 -22.56 3.24
C GLY A 178 1.79 -22.22 3.62
N GLY A 179 2.37 -21.20 3.02
CA GLY A 179 3.73 -20.72 3.31
C GLY A 179 3.76 -19.61 4.36
N VAL A 180 4.84 -19.56 5.11
CA VAL A 180 5.14 -18.49 6.09
C VAL A 180 6.60 -18.08 5.93
N VAL A 181 6.87 -16.78 5.97
CA VAL A 181 8.22 -16.22 6.04
C VAL A 181 8.55 -15.87 7.49
N ILE A 182 9.69 -16.33 7.98
CA ILE A 182 10.31 -15.92 9.23
C ILE A 182 11.54 -15.11 8.82
N GLU A 183 11.59 -13.82 9.14
CA GLU A 183 12.72 -12.96 8.77
C GLU A 183 13.28 -12.21 9.98
N GLU A 184 14.57 -11.92 9.96
CA GLU A 184 15.23 -11.11 10.98
C GLU A 184 14.55 -9.74 11.09
N PHE A 185 14.30 -9.30 12.33
CA PHE A 185 13.72 -7.99 12.59
C PHE A 185 14.74 -6.88 12.28
N CYS A 186 14.35 -5.95 11.43
CA CYS A 186 15.12 -4.77 11.10
C CYS A 186 14.46 -3.53 11.71
N ASP A 187 15.26 -2.67 12.35
CA ASP A 187 14.81 -1.41 13.01
C ASP A 187 15.29 -0.17 12.24
N ASP A 188 15.77 -0.36 11.01
CA ASP A 188 16.17 0.74 10.14
C ASP A 188 14.96 1.54 9.63
N LEU A 189 15.23 2.64 8.93
CA LEU A 189 14.22 3.52 8.38
C LEU A 189 13.37 2.82 7.31
N GLU A 190 12.10 2.60 7.58
CA GLU A 190 11.19 2.03 6.59
C GLU A 190 10.69 3.08 5.60
N VAL A 191 10.84 2.79 4.31
CA VAL A 191 10.36 3.64 3.21
C VAL A 191 9.45 2.88 2.26
N SER A 192 8.54 3.63 1.62
CA SER A 192 7.86 3.22 0.38
C SER A 192 8.34 4.10 -0.75
N ILE A 193 8.72 3.50 -1.87
CA ILE A 193 9.23 4.18 -3.05
C ILE A 193 8.25 3.93 -4.19
N ASP A 194 7.56 4.95 -4.64
CA ASP A 194 6.62 4.87 -5.74
C ASP A 194 7.34 5.13 -7.05
N CYS A 195 7.22 4.23 -8.02
CA CYS A 195 7.96 4.23 -9.26
C CYS A 195 7.05 4.04 -10.48
N PHE A 196 7.56 4.40 -11.63
CA PHE A 196 6.99 4.05 -12.93
C PHE A 196 8.09 3.59 -13.87
N VAL A 197 7.82 2.55 -14.64
CA VAL A 197 8.73 2.09 -15.71
C VAL A 197 8.03 2.18 -17.04
N GLN A 198 8.68 2.80 -18.03
CA GLN A 198 8.20 2.87 -19.41
C GLN A 198 9.38 2.90 -20.38
N ASN A 199 9.31 2.08 -21.43
CA ASN A 199 10.35 2.02 -22.46
C ASN A 199 11.77 1.85 -21.91
N ASP A 200 11.91 1.02 -20.86
CA ASP A 200 13.16 0.76 -20.13
C ASP A 200 13.67 1.92 -19.25
N GLU A 201 13.01 3.05 -19.25
CA GLU A 201 13.30 4.16 -18.33
C GLU A 201 12.52 3.97 -17.02
N ILE A 202 13.15 4.32 -15.90
CA ILE A 202 12.57 4.20 -14.56
C ILE A 202 12.51 5.58 -13.92
N ASP A 203 11.32 5.99 -13.57
CA ASP A 203 11.04 7.20 -12.83
C ASP A 203 10.79 6.88 -11.36
N ILE A 204 11.59 7.47 -10.47
CA ILE A 204 11.35 7.47 -9.03
C ILE A 204 10.46 8.67 -8.72
N LEU A 205 9.17 8.43 -8.58
CA LEU A 205 8.17 9.47 -8.43
C LEU A 205 8.17 10.07 -7.02
N LEU A 206 8.29 9.21 -6.00
CA LEU A 206 8.18 9.63 -4.62
C LEU A 206 8.83 8.64 -3.65
N VAL A 207 9.52 9.16 -2.63
CA VAL A 207 10.02 8.37 -1.50
C VAL A 207 9.30 8.83 -0.24
N ARG A 208 8.62 7.90 0.43
CA ARG A 208 7.80 8.16 1.62
C ARG A 208 8.37 7.41 2.82
N GLN A 209 8.94 8.14 3.75
CA GLN A 209 9.39 7.61 5.03
C GLN A 209 8.20 7.32 5.94
N LYS A 210 8.15 6.13 6.55
CA LYS A 210 7.06 5.75 7.45
C LYS A 210 7.21 6.41 8.82
N MET A 211 6.13 7.03 9.30
CA MET A 211 6.05 7.60 10.66
C MET A 211 5.72 6.49 11.66
N LYS A 212 6.73 5.96 12.31
CA LYS A 212 6.60 4.89 13.31
C LYS A 212 7.29 5.29 14.61
N LYS A 213 6.70 4.97 15.75
CA LYS A 213 7.41 4.96 17.02
C LYS A 213 8.12 3.63 17.21
N LYS A 214 9.20 3.62 18.03
CA LYS A 214 9.88 2.38 18.43
C LYS A 214 9.00 1.57 19.38
N SER A 215 9.05 0.25 19.24
CA SER A 215 8.46 -0.69 20.19
C SER A 215 9.39 -1.89 20.37
N THR A 216 9.57 -2.33 21.62
CA THR A 216 10.40 -3.49 21.94
C THR A 216 9.70 -4.80 21.61
N ASP A 217 8.42 -4.89 21.81
CA ASP A 217 7.63 -6.14 21.90
C ASP A 217 6.55 -6.27 20.84
N SER A 218 6.30 -5.23 20.05
CA SER A 218 5.27 -5.30 18.99
C SER A 218 5.71 -4.61 17.71
N LEU A 219 5.06 -4.96 16.60
CA LEU A 219 5.12 -4.17 15.38
C LEU A 219 4.16 -3.00 15.53
N VAL A 220 4.66 -1.79 15.28
CA VAL A 220 3.85 -0.58 15.29
C VAL A 220 3.43 -0.27 13.85
N TYR A 221 2.14 -0.17 13.62
CA TYR A 221 1.63 0.29 12.33
C TYR A 221 1.94 1.79 12.17
N PRO A 222 2.39 2.23 10.96
CA PRO A 222 2.71 3.65 10.76
C PRO A 222 1.51 4.55 10.95
N LEU A 223 1.70 5.67 11.67
CA LEU A 223 0.71 6.75 11.75
C LEU A 223 0.56 7.54 10.46
N GLY A 224 1.48 7.39 9.55
CA GLY A 224 1.50 8.10 8.30
C GLY A 224 2.84 7.96 7.60
N SER A 225 3.15 8.94 6.79
CA SER A 225 4.45 9.04 6.12
C SER A 225 4.85 10.50 5.90
N ILE A 226 6.15 10.74 5.92
CA ILE A 226 6.77 12.02 5.56
C ILE A 226 7.37 11.86 4.18
N ILE A 227 7.17 12.86 3.33
CA ILE A 227 7.75 12.99 2.01
C ILE A 227 8.75 14.15 2.09
N LEU A 228 10.03 13.83 2.06
CA LEU A 228 11.09 14.80 2.02
C LEU A 228 11.35 15.24 0.58
N ASN A 229 11.84 16.46 0.40
CA ASN A 229 12.34 16.96 -0.88
C ASN A 229 13.72 16.39 -1.26
N GLU A 230 14.35 15.66 -0.32
CA GLU A 230 15.61 14.96 -0.49
C GLU A 230 15.47 13.47 -0.17
N TYR A 231 16.37 12.65 -0.72
CA TYR A 231 16.37 11.22 -0.40
C TYR A 231 16.94 10.98 1.01
N PRO A 232 16.25 10.22 1.87
CA PRO A 232 16.73 9.94 3.22
C PRO A 232 18.10 9.25 3.18
N CYS A 233 18.98 9.60 4.10
CA CYS A 233 20.34 9.03 4.23
C CYS A 233 21.17 9.06 2.92
N ASN A 234 20.98 10.06 2.05
CA ASN A 234 21.65 10.16 0.75
C ASN A 234 21.47 8.91 -0.15
N SER A 235 20.37 8.21 0.00
CA SER A 235 20.11 6.89 -0.63
C SER A 235 19.76 6.93 -2.11
N GLY A 236 19.67 8.11 -2.77
CA GLY A 236 19.13 8.27 -4.12
C GLY A 236 19.73 7.33 -5.17
N GLU A 237 21.08 7.20 -5.21
CA GLU A 237 21.73 6.28 -6.16
C GLU A 237 21.46 4.81 -5.84
N ASN A 238 21.36 4.44 -4.57
CA ASN A 238 21.05 3.08 -4.16
C ASN A 238 19.58 2.73 -4.45
N ILE A 239 18.66 3.69 -4.33
CA ILE A 239 17.25 3.55 -4.73
C ILE A 239 17.16 3.28 -6.24
N LYS A 240 17.82 4.08 -7.08
CA LYS A 240 17.83 3.90 -8.53
C LYS A 240 18.39 2.52 -8.93
N LYS A 241 19.51 2.12 -8.34
CA LYS A 241 20.11 0.79 -8.57
C LYS A 241 19.17 -0.35 -8.15
N MET A 242 18.50 -0.22 -7.02
CA MET A 242 17.55 -1.22 -6.54
C MET A 242 16.32 -1.30 -7.46
N ALA A 243 15.75 -0.15 -7.85
CA ALA A 243 14.61 -0.10 -8.78
C ALA A 243 14.97 -0.75 -10.13
N ARG A 244 16.16 -0.45 -10.69
CA ARG A 244 16.66 -1.09 -11.92
C ARG A 244 16.77 -2.60 -11.74
N LYS A 245 17.36 -3.06 -10.64
CA LYS A 245 17.53 -4.48 -10.36
C LYS A 245 16.19 -5.22 -10.25
N ILE A 246 15.18 -4.61 -9.62
CA ILE A 246 13.81 -5.15 -9.56
C ILE A 246 13.19 -5.22 -10.96
N VAL A 247 13.25 -4.13 -11.74
CA VAL A 247 12.72 -4.08 -13.10
C VAL A 247 13.33 -5.17 -13.98
N ASP A 248 14.65 -5.32 -13.95
CA ASP A 248 15.37 -6.31 -14.76
C ASP A 248 15.06 -7.76 -14.33
N THR A 249 15.06 -8.01 -13.01
CA THR A 249 14.81 -9.36 -12.43
C THR A 249 13.39 -9.84 -12.74
N PHE A 250 12.40 -8.96 -12.55
CA PHE A 250 10.99 -9.29 -12.75
C PHE A 250 10.46 -8.89 -14.13
N LYS A 251 11.34 -8.39 -15.02
CA LYS A 251 11.05 -8.04 -16.43
C LYS A 251 9.85 -7.09 -16.54
N LEU A 252 9.76 -6.10 -15.64
CA LEU A 252 8.66 -5.14 -15.60
C LEU A 252 8.70 -4.23 -16.82
N LYS A 253 7.55 -3.96 -17.43
CA LYS A 253 7.41 -3.09 -18.60
C LYS A 253 6.16 -2.26 -18.52
N ASN A 254 6.29 -0.96 -18.82
CA ASN A 254 5.17 -0.02 -18.97
C ASN A 254 4.13 -0.15 -17.85
N THR A 255 4.56 0.04 -16.60
CA THR A 255 3.71 -0.19 -15.42
C THR A 255 4.13 0.67 -14.23
N PRO A 256 3.17 1.10 -13.39
CA PRO A 256 3.50 1.56 -12.05
C PRO A 256 3.98 0.38 -11.19
N PHE A 257 4.94 0.66 -10.31
CA PHE A 257 5.35 -0.29 -9.28
C PHE A 257 5.78 0.47 -8.03
N PHE A 258 5.79 -0.19 -6.89
CA PHE A 258 6.33 0.38 -5.67
C PHE A 258 7.30 -0.58 -5.02
N LEU A 259 8.27 -0.03 -4.32
CA LEU A 259 9.21 -0.76 -3.48
C LEU A 259 8.91 -0.44 -2.02
N GLN A 260 9.08 -1.41 -1.15
CA GLN A 260 9.10 -1.21 0.30
C GLN A 260 10.42 -1.76 0.83
N ALA A 261 11.18 -0.92 1.51
CA ALA A 261 12.53 -1.26 1.94
C ALA A 261 12.86 -0.61 3.28
N PHE A 262 13.88 -1.15 3.94
CA PHE A 262 14.61 -0.46 4.99
C PHE A 262 15.80 0.27 4.38
N ILE A 263 16.14 1.44 4.92
CA ILE A 263 17.34 2.21 4.59
C ILE A 263 18.15 2.38 5.87
N ASN A 264 19.40 1.91 5.84
CA ASN A 264 20.32 2.10 6.96
C ASN A 264 20.99 3.51 6.93
N LYS A 265 21.80 3.83 7.92
CA LYS A 265 22.46 5.14 8.04
C LYS A 265 23.44 5.43 6.90
N GLU A 266 23.96 4.40 6.25
CA GLU A 266 24.85 4.46 5.09
C GLU A 266 24.08 4.60 3.77
N GLY A 267 22.75 4.70 3.80
CA GLY A 267 21.88 4.83 2.63
C GLY A 267 21.70 3.53 1.83
N GLU A 268 22.07 2.37 2.39
CA GLU A 268 21.87 1.09 1.73
C GLU A 268 20.46 0.56 1.94
N LEU A 269 19.88 -0.06 0.91
CA LEU A 269 18.55 -0.62 0.94
C LEU A 269 18.54 -2.12 1.28
N SER A 270 17.57 -2.52 2.11
CA SER A 270 17.18 -3.91 2.34
C SER A 270 15.70 -4.07 2.02
N MET A 271 15.39 -4.87 0.99
CA MET A 271 14.02 -5.01 0.48
C MET A 271 13.10 -5.75 1.46
N ILE A 272 11.94 -5.18 1.72
CA ILE A 272 10.84 -5.84 2.44
C ILE A 272 9.97 -6.59 1.44
N GLU A 273 9.37 -5.86 0.51
CA GLU A 273 8.51 -6.35 -0.57
C GLU A 273 8.45 -5.31 -1.70
N PHE A 274 7.88 -5.70 -2.84
CA PHE A 274 7.47 -4.78 -3.88
C PHE A 274 6.14 -5.21 -4.49
N GLY A 275 5.52 -4.35 -5.30
CA GLY A 275 4.30 -4.71 -6.01
C GLY A 275 4.19 -3.98 -7.33
N VAL A 276 3.63 -4.67 -8.33
CA VAL A 276 3.41 -4.14 -9.70
C VAL A 276 2.04 -3.49 -9.76
N ARG A 277 1.90 -2.39 -9.06
CA ARG A 277 0.71 -1.56 -8.95
C ARG A 277 1.03 -0.24 -8.26
N ILE A 278 0.05 0.62 -8.16
CA ILE A 278 0.14 1.84 -7.35
C ILE A 278 0.24 1.49 -5.85
N GLY A 279 1.14 2.14 -5.14
CA GLY A 279 1.37 1.93 -3.72
C GLY A 279 0.12 2.18 -2.86
N GLY A 280 0.06 1.57 -1.67
CA GLY A 280 -1.03 1.77 -0.72
C GLY A 280 -1.00 3.13 -0.01
N GLY A 281 -2.01 3.38 0.85
CA GLY A 281 -2.06 4.61 1.66
C GLY A 281 -2.40 5.86 0.85
N MET A 282 -3.21 5.72 -0.19
CA MET A 282 -3.64 6.81 -1.09
C MET A 282 -2.48 7.44 -1.88
N SER A 283 -1.43 6.65 -2.18
CA SER A 283 -0.22 7.16 -2.84
C SER A 283 -0.50 7.87 -4.17
N TYR A 284 -1.50 7.42 -4.94
CA TYR A 284 -1.89 8.08 -6.19
C TYR A 284 -2.26 9.57 -5.99
N GLN A 285 -2.97 9.90 -4.90
CA GLN A 285 -3.31 11.29 -4.57
C GLN A 285 -2.09 12.06 -4.07
N ILE A 286 -1.27 11.42 -3.24
CA ILE A 286 -0.05 12.03 -2.70
C ILE A 286 0.91 12.37 -3.85
N ILE A 287 1.16 11.43 -4.76
CA ILE A 287 1.98 11.64 -5.96
C ILE A 287 1.44 12.82 -6.77
N LYS A 288 0.14 12.81 -7.08
CA LYS A 288 -0.48 13.88 -7.86
C LYS A 288 -0.37 15.26 -7.18
N SER A 289 -0.60 15.31 -5.86
CA SER A 289 -0.55 16.59 -5.11
C SER A 289 0.86 17.11 -4.92
N SER A 290 1.87 16.24 -4.76
CA SER A 290 3.25 16.66 -4.47
C SER A 290 4.14 16.78 -5.70
N THR A 291 3.83 16.11 -6.82
CA THR A 291 4.67 16.07 -8.02
C THR A 291 3.94 16.50 -9.30
N GLY A 292 2.62 16.66 -9.27
CA GLY A 292 1.78 16.90 -10.44
C GLY A 292 1.49 15.67 -11.30
N PHE A 293 2.14 14.51 -11.06
CA PHE A 293 2.03 13.32 -11.90
C PHE A 293 0.77 12.50 -11.58
N ASP A 294 -0.09 12.29 -12.57
CA ASP A 294 -1.25 11.42 -12.44
C ASP A 294 -0.93 9.98 -12.80
N ILE A 295 -0.46 9.21 -11.81
CA ILE A 295 -0.04 7.81 -11.98
C ILE A 295 -1.19 6.89 -12.42
N MET A 296 -2.45 7.22 -12.11
CA MET A 296 -3.61 6.44 -12.60
C MET A 296 -3.84 6.64 -14.10
N GLU A 297 -3.75 7.89 -14.58
CA GLU A 297 -3.84 8.18 -16.01
C GLU A 297 -2.71 7.50 -16.79
N ALA A 298 -1.47 7.58 -16.29
CA ALA A 298 -0.33 6.92 -16.89
C ALA A 298 -0.51 5.39 -16.97
N ALA A 299 -1.01 4.78 -15.89
CA ALA A 299 -1.29 3.35 -15.88
C ALA A 299 -2.43 2.97 -16.85
N LEU A 300 -3.46 3.79 -16.98
CA LEU A 300 -4.54 3.58 -17.96
C LEU A 300 -4.04 3.66 -19.40
N ASP A 301 -3.11 4.58 -19.71
CA ASP A 301 -2.47 4.62 -21.03
C ASP A 301 -1.72 3.30 -21.32
N CYS A 302 -1.02 2.75 -20.33
CA CYS A 302 -0.34 1.46 -20.49
C CYS A 302 -1.32 0.28 -20.67
N TYR A 303 -2.46 0.26 -19.98
CA TYR A 303 -3.51 -0.73 -20.25
C TYR A 303 -4.06 -0.63 -21.69
N GLU A 304 -4.17 0.57 -22.21
CA GLU A 304 -4.54 0.82 -23.62
C GLU A 304 -3.36 0.58 -24.58
N GLN A 305 -2.21 0.10 -24.11
CA GLN A 305 -0.97 -0.15 -24.87
C GLN A 305 -0.45 1.14 -25.54
N LYS A 306 -0.61 2.27 -24.86
CA LYS A 306 -0.07 3.58 -25.26
C LYS A 306 1.10 3.96 -24.36
N ASN A 307 1.97 4.82 -24.88
CA ASN A 307 2.96 5.47 -24.02
C ASN A 307 2.29 6.57 -23.19
N ALA A 308 2.48 6.51 -21.88
CA ALA A 308 2.07 7.55 -20.98
C ALA A 308 2.98 8.77 -21.13
N THR A 309 2.45 9.97 -20.91
CA THR A 309 3.27 11.17 -20.78
C THR A 309 3.82 11.24 -19.36
N ILE A 310 5.14 11.07 -19.21
CA ILE A 310 5.81 11.13 -17.91
C ILE A 310 6.31 12.57 -17.72
N ALA A 311 5.57 13.34 -16.94
CA ALA A 311 5.93 14.70 -16.56
C ALA A 311 5.61 14.94 -15.09
N TYR A 312 6.64 15.19 -14.29
CA TYR A 312 6.52 15.47 -12.87
C TYR A 312 7.65 16.38 -12.40
N HIS A 313 7.45 17.02 -11.26
CA HIS A 313 8.47 17.81 -10.59
C HIS A 313 8.84 17.20 -9.23
N THR A 314 10.01 17.47 -8.75
CA THR A 314 10.39 17.15 -7.36
C THR A 314 9.46 17.91 -6.41
N PRO A 315 9.01 17.31 -5.28
CA PRO A 315 8.24 18.02 -4.28
C PRO A 315 8.94 19.31 -3.83
N GLU A 316 8.26 20.45 -3.92
CA GLU A 316 8.80 21.77 -3.53
C GLU A 316 8.80 21.96 -2.01
N HIS A 317 7.91 21.28 -1.31
CA HIS A 317 7.73 21.32 0.15
C HIS A 317 7.97 19.94 0.75
N ILE A 318 8.07 19.90 2.07
CA ILE A 318 7.98 18.65 2.83
C ILE A 318 6.50 18.38 3.08
N TYR A 319 6.05 17.16 2.79
CA TYR A 319 4.66 16.76 2.95
C TYR A 319 4.51 15.69 4.01
N SER A 320 3.33 15.58 4.64
CA SER A 320 2.98 14.41 5.42
C SER A 320 1.56 13.93 5.18
N THR A 321 1.40 12.61 5.23
CA THR A 321 0.11 11.95 5.38
C THR A 321 -0.04 11.49 6.81
N ASN A 322 -1.13 11.84 7.46
CA ASN A 322 -1.37 11.58 8.86
C ASN A 322 -2.66 10.77 9.02
N TYR A 323 -2.56 9.51 9.47
CA TYR A 323 -3.71 8.63 9.66
C TYR A 323 -4.35 8.85 11.02
N ILE A 324 -5.67 8.96 11.03
CA ILE A 324 -6.46 9.11 12.25
C ILE A 324 -6.88 7.72 12.73
N PHE A 325 -6.57 7.43 13.99
CA PHE A 325 -6.99 6.23 14.70
C PHE A 325 -7.83 6.61 15.91
N THR A 326 -8.66 5.67 16.37
CA THR A 326 -9.60 5.89 17.46
C THR A 326 -9.38 4.90 18.60
N LYS A 327 -9.80 5.29 19.79
CA LYS A 327 -10.08 4.40 20.92
C LYS A 327 -11.34 3.58 20.61
N PRO A 328 -11.65 2.50 21.34
CA PRO A 328 -12.87 1.72 21.12
C PRO A 328 -14.13 2.57 21.17
N GLY A 329 -15.08 2.31 20.26
CA GLY A 329 -16.34 3.04 20.17
C GLY A 329 -17.04 2.87 18.81
N THR A 330 -18.23 3.44 18.66
CA THR A 330 -19.01 3.42 17.42
C THR A 330 -18.92 4.77 16.73
N PHE A 331 -18.28 4.82 15.56
CA PHE A 331 -17.99 6.06 14.81
C PHE A 331 -19.28 6.81 14.43
N SER A 332 -19.28 8.12 14.65
CA SER A 332 -20.33 9.04 14.18
C SER A 332 -19.81 9.97 13.08
N HIS A 333 -18.84 10.83 13.40
CA HIS A 333 -18.26 11.81 12.48
C HIS A 333 -16.89 12.31 13.00
N ILE A 334 -16.20 13.05 12.15
CA ILE A 334 -15.00 13.81 12.52
C ILE A 334 -15.36 15.29 12.47
N GLU A 335 -14.86 16.08 13.41
CA GLU A 335 -15.06 17.51 13.48
C GLU A 335 -13.74 18.27 13.57
N GLY A 336 -13.78 19.59 13.34
CA GLY A 336 -12.63 20.50 13.46
C GLY A 336 -11.77 20.65 12.21
N TYR A 337 -12.07 19.97 11.09
CA TYR A 337 -11.25 20.04 9.88
C TYR A 337 -11.75 21.06 8.84
N ASP A 338 -13.03 21.45 8.85
CA ASP A 338 -13.61 22.28 7.78
C ASP A 338 -12.94 23.66 7.66
N ASN A 339 -12.74 24.36 8.79
CA ASN A 339 -12.04 25.63 8.80
C ASN A 339 -10.57 25.49 8.38
N LEU A 340 -9.91 24.43 8.82
CA LEU A 340 -8.50 24.14 8.47
C LEU A 340 -8.30 23.91 6.97
N ILE A 341 -9.29 23.32 6.30
CA ILE A 341 -9.28 23.19 4.83
C ILE A 341 -9.51 24.56 4.16
N GLN A 342 -10.51 25.34 4.64
CA GLN A 342 -10.83 26.64 4.07
C GLN A 342 -9.67 27.64 4.21
N GLU A 343 -8.91 27.58 5.29
CA GLU A 343 -7.72 28.38 5.57
C GLU A 343 -6.45 27.87 4.86
N GLY A 344 -6.52 26.72 4.15
CA GLY A 344 -5.36 26.10 3.49
C GLY A 344 -4.33 25.49 4.46
N VAL A 345 -4.73 25.26 5.72
CA VAL A 345 -3.88 24.58 6.71
C VAL A 345 -3.82 23.09 6.45
N ILE A 346 -4.92 22.49 5.99
CA ILE A 346 -4.99 21.10 5.52
C ILE A 346 -5.19 21.12 4.00
N ASP A 347 -4.30 20.48 3.26
CA ASP A 347 -4.39 20.38 1.80
C ASP A 347 -5.51 19.43 1.37
N LYS A 348 -5.69 18.34 2.12
CA LYS A 348 -6.73 17.33 1.87
C LYS A 348 -7.11 16.60 3.16
N PHE A 349 -8.40 16.37 3.32
CA PHE A 349 -8.96 15.56 4.40
C PHE A 349 -9.88 14.48 3.82
N VAL A 350 -9.78 13.26 4.34
CA VAL A 350 -10.63 12.14 3.92
C VAL A 350 -11.10 11.35 5.13
N THR A 351 -12.40 11.20 5.25
CA THR A 351 -13.03 10.25 6.18
C THR A 351 -13.11 8.88 5.54
N LEU A 352 -12.60 7.85 6.21
CA LEU A 352 -12.59 6.46 5.74
C LEU A 352 -13.65 5.60 6.42
N ALA A 353 -13.97 5.90 7.69
CA ALA A 353 -14.96 5.17 8.45
C ALA A 353 -16.38 5.54 8.04
N ALA A 354 -17.27 4.55 7.99
CA ALA A 354 -18.69 4.77 7.80
C ALA A 354 -19.40 5.03 9.14
N LYS A 355 -20.39 5.93 9.15
CA LYS A 355 -21.23 6.18 10.36
C LYS A 355 -21.85 4.88 10.87
N GLY A 356 -21.71 4.61 12.16
CA GLY A 356 -22.15 3.36 12.79
C GLY A 356 -21.11 2.24 12.79
N GLN A 357 -19.95 2.44 12.17
CA GLN A 357 -18.86 1.46 12.17
C GLN A 357 -18.26 1.36 13.58
N ASN A 358 -18.09 0.13 14.07
CA ASN A 358 -17.43 -0.15 15.34
C ASN A 358 -15.91 -0.16 15.17
N SER A 359 -15.21 0.48 16.12
CA SER A 359 -13.77 0.40 16.30
C SER A 359 -13.45 -0.36 17.57
N ASP A 360 -12.50 -1.30 17.49
CA ASP A 360 -11.91 -2.00 18.64
C ASP A 360 -10.71 -1.25 19.25
N GLY A 361 -10.31 -0.14 18.64
CA GLY A 361 -9.15 0.67 19.06
C GLY A 361 -7.79 0.11 18.64
N VAL A 362 -7.74 -1.00 17.91
CA VAL A 362 -6.48 -1.59 17.44
C VAL A 362 -5.94 -0.80 16.25
N VAL A 363 -4.66 -0.45 16.29
CA VAL A 363 -3.98 0.33 15.24
C VAL A 363 -3.48 -0.61 14.13
N THR A 364 -4.23 -0.66 13.02
CA THR A 364 -3.92 -1.49 11.85
C THR A 364 -4.24 -0.76 10.54
N SER A 365 -3.83 -1.35 9.41
CA SER A 365 -4.17 -0.81 8.08
C SER A 365 -5.69 -0.69 7.83
N ARG A 366 -6.50 -1.52 8.50
CA ARG A 366 -7.96 -1.59 8.31
C ARG A 366 -8.74 -0.63 9.20
N ASN A 367 -8.16 -0.21 10.34
CA ASN A 367 -8.86 0.54 11.38
C ASN A 367 -8.60 2.05 11.30
N LYS A 368 -8.14 2.55 10.14
CA LYS A 368 -8.01 3.98 9.91
C LYS A 368 -9.40 4.60 9.82
N THR A 369 -9.65 5.60 10.64
CA THR A 369 -10.91 6.36 10.64
C THR A 369 -10.92 7.45 9.58
N GLY A 370 -9.74 8.02 9.30
CA GLY A 370 -9.53 9.05 8.28
C GLY A 370 -8.04 9.33 8.10
N TYR A 371 -7.75 10.32 7.27
CA TYR A 371 -6.41 10.89 7.16
C TYR A 371 -6.48 12.34 6.71
N PHE A 372 -5.42 13.08 7.00
CA PHE A 372 -5.18 14.39 6.43
C PHE A 372 -3.79 14.48 5.81
N PHE A 373 -3.68 15.30 4.77
CA PHE A 373 -2.47 15.58 4.01
C PHE A 373 -2.14 17.06 4.17
N ILE A 374 -0.88 17.36 4.48
CA ILE A 374 -0.38 18.71 4.70
C ILE A 374 1.02 18.86 4.14
N HIS A 375 1.44 20.12 3.92
CA HIS A 375 2.81 20.48 3.60
C HIS A 375 3.34 21.58 4.52
N ALA A 376 4.66 21.71 4.55
CA ALA A 376 5.39 22.79 5.20
C ALA A 376 6.73 23.01 4.50
N ASP A 377 7.38 24.15 4.74
CA ASP A 377 8.66 24.48 4.12
C ASP A 377 9.84 23.73 4.78
N ASP A 378 9.68 23.36 6.04
CA ASP A 378 10.67 22.59 6.80
C ASP A 378 10.01 21.56 7.73
N ILE A 379 10.83 20.64 8.23
CA ILE A 379 10.35 19.51 9.03
C ILE A 379 9.81 19.91 10.41
N HIS A 380 10.39 20.93 11.04
CA HIS A 380 9.93 21.43 12.34
C HIS A 380 8.56 22.09 12.20
N SER A 381 8.41 22.96 11.19
CA SER A 381 7.12 23.57 10.83
C SER A 381 6.06 22.51 10.52
N LEU A 382 6.44 21.39 9.87
CA LEU A 382 5.54 20.28 9.60
C LEU A 382 5.03 19.61 10.89
N PHE A 383 5.91 19.37 11.87
CA PHE A 383 5.54 18.77 13.14
C PHE A 383 4.67 19.71 13.99
N GLU A 384 5.02 20.99 14.09
CA GLU A 384 4.21 22.00 14.77
C GLU A 384 2.80 22.11 14.14
N LYS A 385 2.74 22.17 12.81
CA LYS A 385 1.48 22.21 12.06
C LYS A 385 0.64 20.95 12.33
N THR A 386 1.27 19.76 12.37
CA THR A 386 0.60 18.51 12.70
C THR A 386 0.01 18.55 14.10
N ARG A 387 0.77 19.00 15.14
CA ARG A 387 0.30 19.14 16.51
C ARG A 387 -0.89 20.11 16.62
N SER A 388 -0.79 21.27 15.94
CA SER A 388 -1.86 22.27 15.93
C SER A 388 -3.15 21.72 15.32
N ILE A 389 -3.07 20.97 14.23
CA ILE A 389 -4.22 20.33 13.58
C ILE A 389 -4.82 19.26 14.49
N VAL A 390 -4.01 18.35 15.05
CA VAL A 390 -4.47 17.27 15.93
C VAL A 390 -5.13 17.82 17.19
N ALA A 391 -4.68 18.96 17.71
CA ALA A 391 -5.33 19.63 18.84
C ALA A 391 -6.78 20.05 18.52
N GLN A 392 -7.05 20.52 17.30
CA GLN A 392 -8.34 21.02 16.84
C GLN A 392 -9.29 19.92 16.34
N LEU A 393 -8.74 18.81 15.82
CA LEU A 393 -9.55 17.67 15.34
C LEU A 393 -10.15 16.89 16.51
N ASP A 394 -11.34 16.34 16.30
CA ASP A 394 -11.87 15.27 17.15
C ASP A 394 -12.68 14.26 16.34
N VAL A 395 -12.76 13.03 16.84
CA VAL A 395 -13.61 11.97 16.32
C VAL A 395 -14.67 11.67 17.36
N LYS A 396 -15.94 11.79 16.98
CA LYS A 396 -17.07 11.56 17.86
C LYS A 396 -17.69 10.19 17.66
N ASP A 397 -18.04 9.54 18.76
CA ASP A 397 -18.89 8.37 18.73
C ASP A 397 -20.38 8.76 18.62
N THR A 398 -21.26 7.76 18.50
CA THR A 398 -22.72 7.97 18.39
C THR A 398 -23.36 8.59 19.65
N SER A 399 -22.67 8.65 20.77
CA SER A 399 -23.08 9.33 22.00
C SER A 399 -22.53 10.76 22.11
N GLY A 400 -21.71 11.21 21.15
CA GLY A 400 -21.03 12.50 21.15
C GLY A 400 -19.72 12.53 21.97
N LYS A 401 -19.26 11.39 22.49
CA LYS A 401 -18.01 11.29 23.24
C LYS A 401 -16.82 11.28 22.28
N SER A 402 -15.70 11.93 22.69
CA SER A 402 -14.42 11.86 21.96
C SER A 402 -13.85 10.45 21.98
N MET A 403 -13.45 9.95 20.80
CA MET A 403 -12.77 8.69 20.63
C MET A 403 -11.45 8.80 19.85
N MET A 404 -11.02 10.00 19.44
CA MET A 404 -9.74 10.19 18.74
C MET A 404 -8.55 9.81 19.64
N ASN A 405 -7.62 9.05 19.08
CA ASN A 405 -6.38 8.66 19.79
C ASN A 405 -5.29 9.70 19.57
N LYS A 406 -5.42 10.89 20.18
CA LYS A 406 -4.45 12.00 20.06
C LYS A 406 -3.09 11.68 20.66
N GLU A 407 -3.05 10.88 21.72
CA GLU A 407 -1.82 10.47 22.41
C GLU A 407 -0.86 9.73 21.47
N LEU A 408 -1.40 8.91 20.57
CA LEU A 408 -0.62 8.17 19.58
C LEU A 408 0.16 9.11 18.63
N PHE A 409 -0.42 10.27 18.27
CA PHE A 409 0.27 11.28 17.46
C PHE A 409 1.46 11.87 18.23
N GLU A 410 1.25 12.30 19.45
CA GLU A 410 2.31 12.93 20.25
C GLU A 410 3.45 11.94 20.54
N GLU A 411 3.13 10.71 20.92
CA GLU A 411 4.14 9.66 21.13
C GLU A 411 4.98 9.38 19.86
N THR A 412 4.35 9.42 18.69
CA THR A 412 5.06 9.17 17.42
C THR A 412 5.90 10.37 17.01
N LEU A 413 5.34 11.58 17.07
CA LEU A 413 6.09 12.80 16.72
C LEU A 413 7.28 12.99 17.64
N SER A 414 7.11 12.88 18.95
CA SER A 414 8.18 12.98 19.93
C SER A 414 9.29 11.92 19.73
N TYR A 415 8.94 10.76 19.20
CA TYR A 415 9.94 9.74 18.88
C TYR A 415 10.73 10.04 17.60
N ILE A 416 10.07 10.53 16.54
CA ILE A 416 10.72 10.74 15.24
C ILE A 416 11.43 12.09 15.11
N GLU A 417 10.96 13.13 15.80
CA GLU A 417 11.49 14.49 15.71
C GLU A 417 13.01 14.60 15.95
N PRO A 418 13.60 13.88 16.96
CA PRO A 418 15.05 13.90 17.18
C PRO A 418 15.91 13.36 16.04
N TYR A 419 15.34 12.63 15.08
CA TYR A 419 16.08 12.15 13.91
C TYR A 419 16.29 13.24 12.85
N TYR A 420 15.65 14.41 13.02
CA TYR A 420 15.71 15.54 12.10
C TYR A 420 16.30 16.81 12.74
N SER A 421 16.70 16.75 14.02
CA SER A 421 17.33 17.85 14.77
C SER A 421 18.84 17.91 14.57
#